data_0b709b538d3f90d2fbd5260a1237a432
#
_entry.id   0b709b538d3f90d2fbd5260a1237a432
#
_cell.length_a   1.000
_cell.length_b   1.000
_cell.length_c   1.000
_cell.angle_alpha   90.00
_cell.angle_beta   90.00
_cell.angle_gamma   90.00
#
_symmetry.space_group_name_H-M   'P 1'
#
loop_
_entity.id
_entity.type
_entity.pdbx_description
1 polymer ?
#
loop_
_entity_poly.entity_id
_entity_poly.type
_entity_poly.pdbx_seq_one_letter_code
_entity_poly.pdbx_strand_id
1 'polypeptide(L)'
;MNMQVNGQQETIKQKTINVSGVAEMEVIPDEIYVNVQLREYDRKGGGKVDLESIKSEFLKSALSIGLKESDISVQNYQTYDQNYWWTRKNKKKNPDMKAGITYELKMSTTRKMDELVQKLDDEATENFYISRVDHSKLQEFKKQLKIQAVQVARDKANYLAEAINEKAGEALTINEPNEVSIYPQPMYANMRVMGMQAMDAGGGGQPESTPNIDFKKLKLKFEVTAVFALK
;
A
#
# COMPACT_ATOMS: atom_id res chain seq x y z
N MET A 1 34.18 -6.90 -68.09
CA MET A 1 33.32 -7.86 -67.38
C MET A 1 33.78 -7.87 -65.89
N ASN A 2 33.17 -6.97 -65.04
CA ASN A 2 33.57 -6.82 -63.67
C ASN A 2 32.63 -7.69 -62.79
N MET A 3 33.18 -8.76 -62.22
CA MET A 3 32.49 -9.54 -61.16
C MET A 3 32.62 -8.80 -59.85
N GLN A 4 31.52 -8.26 -59.34
CA GLN A 4 31.43 -7.87 -57.96
C GLN A 4 31.22 -9.11 -57.09
N VAL A 5 32.21 -9.42 -56.28
CA VAL A 5 32.10 -10.45 -55.23
C VAL A 5 31.37 -9.80 -54.02
N ASN A 6 30.09 -10.12 -53.88
CA ASN A 6 29.35 -9.81 -52.64
C ASN A 6 29.85 -10.73 -51.53
N GLY A 7 30.73 -10.22 -50.70
CA GLY A 7 31.13 -10.87 -49.46
C GLY A 7 29.93 -10.84 -48.48
N GLN A 8 29.21 -11.93 -48.34
CA GLN A 8 28.32 -12.14 -47.20
C GLN A 8 29.18 -12.27 -45.95
N GLN A 9 29.19 -11.24 -45.11
CA GLN A 9 29.72 -11.35 -43.74
C GLN A 9 28.86 -12.36 -42.98
N GLU A 10 29.36 -13.56 -42.78
CA GLU A 10 28.80 -14.50 -41.81
C GLU A 10 28.88 -13.87 -40.41
N THR A 11 27.74 -13.40 -39.92
CA THR A 11 27.61 -12.95 -38.52
C THR A 11 27.77 -14.20 -37.65
N ILE A 12 28.93 -14.37 -37.05
CA ILE A 12 29.16 -15.44 -36.06
C ILE A 12 28.12 -15.25 -34.95
N LYS A 13 27.10 -16.11 -34.94
CA LYS A 13 26.09 -16.12 -33.87
C LYS A 13 26.78 -16.50 -32.57
N GLN A 14 27.01 -15.52 -31.72
CA GLN A 14 27.55 -15.75 -30.38
C GLN A 14 26.59 -16.67 -29.60
N LYS A 15 27.13 -17.75 -29.03
CA LYS A 15 26.35 -18.61 -28.13
C LYS A 15 25.95 -17.85 -26.89
N THR A 16 24.71 -17.97 -26.47
CA THR A 16 24.17 -17.25 -25.32
C THR A 16 23.33 -18.17 -24.45
N ILE A 17 23.24 -17.83 -23.17
CA ILE A 17 22.30 -18.41 -22.22
C ILE A 17 21.37 -17.30 -21.69
N ASN A 18 20.08 -17.55 -21.72
CA ASN A 18 19.05 -16.66 -21.20
C ASN A 18 18.46 -17.26 -19.92
N VAL A 19 18.50 -16.52 -18.84
CA VAL A 19 18.05 -16.95 -17.50
C VAL A 19 17.25 -15.85 -16.83
N SER A 20 16.35 -16.25 -15.93
CA SER A 20 15.69 -15.34 -14.99
C SER A 20 16.23 -15.57 -13.57
N GLY A 21 16.40 -14.47 -12.84
CA GLY A 21 16.67 -14.46 -11.41
C GLY A 21 15.51 -13.85 -10.66
N VAL A 22 15.12 -14.48 -9.55
CA VAL A 22 14.03 -14.04 -8.69
C VAL A 22 14.55 -13.85 -7.27
N ALA A 23 14.19 -12.75 -6.61
CA ALA A 23 14.43 -12.52 -5.20
C ALA A 23 13.12 -12.18 -4.50
N GLU A 24 12.97 -12.61 -3.26
CA GLU A 24 11.80 -12.36 -2.42
C GLU A 24 12.26 -11.92 -1.02
N MET A 25 11.50 -11.02 -0.40
CA MET A 25 11.74 -10.52 0.95
C MET A 25 10.41 -10.29 1.65
N GLU A 26 10.35 -10.58 2.95
CA GLU A 26 9.22 -10.21 3.81
C GLU A 26 9.65 -9.12 4.78
N VAL A 27 8.88 -8.03 4.83
CA VAL A 27 9.12 -6.90 5.73
C VAL A 27 7.88 -6.60 6.56
N ILE A 28 8.05 -6.16 7.80
CA ILE A 28 6.95 -5.71 8.64
C ILE A 28 6.70 -4.24 8.30
N PRO A 29 5.48 -3.84 7.91
CA PRO A 29 5.18 -2.44 7.63
C PRO A 29 5.39 -1.58 8.89
N ASP A 30 5.93 -0.37 8.71
CA ASP A 30 6.10 0.63 9.74
C ASP A 30 5.34 1.93 9.44
N GLU A 31 4.62 1.96 8.32
CA GLU A 31 3.78 3.06 7.88
C GLU A 31 2.38 2.56 7.55
N ILE A 32 1.38 3.13 8.22
CA ILE A 32 -0.03 2.83 8.05
C ILE A 32 -0.72 4.10 7.59
N TYR A 33 -1.37 4.04 6.44
CA TYR A 33 -2.12 5.16 5.89
C TYR A 33 -3.61 4.92 6.08
N VAL A 34 -4.26 5.84 6.78
CA VAL A 34 -5.67 5.74 7.16
C VAL A 34 -6.43 6.91 6.55
N ASN A 35 -7.53 6.62 5.87
CA ASN A 35 -8.44 7.64 5.40
C ASN A 35 -9.58 7.83 6.41
N VAL A 36 -9.82 9.09 6.74
CA VAL A 36 -10.94 9.52 7.59
C VAL A 36 -11.80 10.48 6.80
N GLN A 37 -13.03 10.10 6.56
CA GLN A 37 -14.01 10.91 5.85
C GLN A 37 -14.93 11.58 6.84
N LEU A 38 -14.94 12.89 6.86
CA LEU A 38 -15.74 13.73 7.73
C LEU A 38 -16.77 14.50 6.92
N ARG A 39 -17.95 14.73 7.54
CA ARG A 39 -19.03 15.46 6.90
C ARG A 39 -19.82 16.31 7.90
N GLU A 40 -20.36 17.41 7.43
CA GLU A 40 -21.34 18.21 8.13
C GLU A 40 -22.59 17.39 8.49
N TYR A 41 -23.16 17.64 9.65
CA TYR A 41 -24.38 16.96 10.09
C TYR A 41 -25.33 17.93 10.84
N ASP A 42 -26.57 17.51 10.97
CA ASP A 42 -27.57 18.26 11.74
C ASP A 42 -27.72 17.66 13.13
N ARG A 43 -27.62 18.49 14.18
CA ARG A 43 -27.84 18.05 15.56
C ARG A 43 -29.30 17.67 15.78
N LYS A 44 -29.53 16.63 16.59
CA LYS A 44 -30.84 16.30 17.14
C LYS A 44 -31.31 17.46 18.02
N GLY A 45 -32.25 18.27 17.58
CA GLY A 45 -32.73 19.47 18.28
C GLY A 45 -32.51 20.78 17.56
N GLY A 46 -31.93 20.72 16.38
CA GLY A 46 -31.75 21.87 15.46
C GLY A 46 -30.33 22.46 15.49
N GLY A 47 -29.93 22.92 14.33
CA GLY A 47 -28.62 23.54 14.10
C GLY A 47 -27.67 22.58 13.36
N LYS A 48 -27.03 23.12 12.33
CA LYS A 48 -26.02 22.45 11.54
C LYS A 48 -24.65 22.57 12.22
N VAL A 49 -23.90 21.48 12.31
CA VAL A 49 -22.47 21.50 12.63
C VAL A 49 -21.70 21.66 11.33
N ASP A 50 -21.03 22.79 11.21
CA ASP A 50 -20.28 23.14 10.00
C ASP A 50 -18.95 22.39 9.90
N LEU A 51 -18.46 22.27 8.65
CA LEU A 51 -17.24 21.53 8.36
C LEU A 51 -16.00 22.11 9.07
N GLU A 52 -15.95 23.43 9.28
CA GLU A 52 -14.79 24.07 9.90
C GLU A 52 -14.65 23.69 11.38
N SER A 53 -15.77 23.65 12.09
CA SER A 53 -15.82 23.15 13.50
C SER A 53 -15.38 21.69 13.57
N ILE A 54 -15.90 20.82 12.67
CA ILE A 54 -15.54 19.39 12.60
C ILE A 54 -14.06 19.22 12.33
N LYS A 55 -13.50 19.94 11.35
CA LYS A 55 -12.07 19.93 11.04
C LYS A 55 -11.22 20.33 12.23
N SER A 56 -11.59 21.39 12.93
CA SER A 56 -10.85 21.88 14.09
C SER A 56 -10.81 20.83 15.21
N GLU A 57 -11.93 20.20 15.51
CA GLU A 57 -12.01 19.12 16.52
C GLU A 57 -11.21 17.88 16.09
N PHE A 58 -11.36 17.46 14.86
CA PHE A 58 -10.62 16.33 14.31
C PHE A 58 -9.10 16.56 14.37
N LEU A 59 -8.62 17.71 13.92
CA LEU A 59 -7.18 18.02 13.95
C LEU A 59 -6.64 18.07 15.39
N LYS A 60 -7.39 18.65 16.35
CA LYS A 60 -7.02 18.60 17.76
C LYS A 60 -6.91 17.15 18.28
N SER A 61 -7.88 16.30 17.92
CA SER A 61 -7.86 14.88 18.28
C SER A 61 -6.66 14.16 17.69
N ALA A 62 -6.38 14.35 16.41
CA ALA A 62 -5.23 13.75 15.72
C ALA A 62 -3.88 14.21 16.32
N LEU A 63 -3.72 15.49 16.60
CA LEU A 63 -2.51 16.02 17.24
C LEU A 63 -2.35 15.52 18.69
N SER A 64 -3.47 15.33 19.41
CA SER A 64 -3.45 14.88 20.80
C SER A 64 -2.94 13.44 21.00
N ILE A 65 -3.01 12.59 19.96
CA ILE A 65 -2.45 11.23 19.94
C ILE A 65 -1.00 11.19 19.44
N GLY A 66 -0.38 12.37 19.26
CA GLY A 66 1.02 12.51 18.85
C GLY A 66 1.25 12.34 17.33
N LEU A 67 0.24 12.60 16.50
CA LEU A 67 0.47 12.84 15.07
C LEU A 67 1.03 14.25 14.88
N LYS A 68 1.87 14.42 13.87
CA LYS A 68 2.38 15.73 13.44
C LYS A 68 1.53 16.26 12.29
N GLU A 69 1.56 17.56 12.06
CA GLU A 69 0.89 18.14 10.89
C GLU A 69 1.39 17.54 9.58
N SER A 70 2.67 17.19 9.50
CA SER A 70 3.28 16.49 8.35
C SER A 70 2.72 15.09 8.08
N ASP A 71 2.07 14.49 9.09
CA ASP A 71 1.47 13.16 8.98
C ASP A 71 0.00 13.21 8.56
N ILE A 72 -0.54 14.43 8.36
CA ILE A 72 -1.94 14.69 8.02
C ILE A 72 -2.00 15.38 6.66
N SER A 73 -2.73 14.82 5.73
CA SER A 73 -2.94 15.42 4.41
C SER A 73 -4.41 15.39 4.01
N VAL A 74 -4.82 16.37 3.22
CA VAL A 74 -6.17 16.40 2.64
C VAL A 74 -6.14 15.64 1.33
N GLN A 75 -6.98 14.60 1.23
CA GLN A 75 -7.12 13.80 0.02
C GLN A 75 -8.21 14.33 -0.92
N ASN A 76 -9.31 14.77 -0.33
CA ASN A 76 -10.45 15.20 -1.12
C ASN A 76 -11.35 16.17 -0.33
N TYR A 77 -11.97 17.09 -1.08
CA TYR A 77 -13.07 17.92 -0.63
C TYR A 77 -14.31 17.56 -1.43
N GLN A 78 -15.40 17.27 -0.77
CA GLN A 78 -16.65 16.90 -1.41
C GLN A 78 -17.80 17.77 -0.91
N THR A 79 -18.65 18.16 -1.83
CA THR A 79 -19.95 18.71 -1.48
C THR A 79 -20.98 17.67 -1.86
N TYR A 80 -21.65 17.11 -0.88
CA TYR A 80 -22.52 15.96 -1.08
C TYR A 80 -23.97 16.31 -0.76
N ASP A 81 -24.87 16.05 -1.71
CA ASP A 81 -26.32 16.01 -1.48
C ASP A 81 -26.75 14.54 -1.42
N GLN A 82 -27.00 14.02 -0.20
CA GLN A 82 -27.46 12.63 -0.02
C GLN A 82 -28.78 12.35 -0.75
N ASN A 83 -29.57 13.40 -0.99
CA ASN A 83 -30.87 13.32 -1.62
C ASN A 83 -30.89 13.93 -3.03
N TYR A 84 -29.75 14.07 -3.69
CA TYR A 84 -29.66 14.73 -5.00
C TYR A 84 -30.72 14.25 -6.00
N TRP A 85 -30.99 12.95 -6.06
CA TRP A 85 -32.03 12.38 -6.92
C TRP A 85 -33.45 12.78 -6.49
N TRP A 86 -33.73 12.83 -5.18
CA TRP A 86 -35.02 13.23 -4.63
C TRP A 86 -35.24 14.73 -4.72
N THR A 87 -34.24 15.55 -4.41
CA THR A 87 -34.29 17.01 -4.48
C THR A 87 -34.44 17.49 -5.91
N ARG A 88 -33.76 16.88 -6.86
CA ARG A 88 -33.90 17.14 -8.30
C ARG A 88 -35.30 16.80 -8.82
N LYS A 89 -35.85 15.66 -8.38
CA LYS A 89 -37.19 15.23 -8.78
C LYS A 89 -38.29 16.09 -8.18
N ASN A 90 -38.12 16.56 -6.95
CA ASN A 90 -39.11 17.35 -6.20
C ASN A 90 -38.93 18.86 -6.29
N LYS A 91 -38.00 19.36 -7.14
CA LYS A 91 -37.74 20.81 -7.35
C LYS A 91 -37.57 21.60 -6.05
N LYS A 92 -36.96 21.03 -5.00
CA LYS A 92 -36.59 21.79 -3.81
C LYS A 92 -35.63 22.90 -4.20
N LYS A 93 -35.94 24.15 -3.87
CA LYS A 93 -35.17 25.35 -4.22
C LYS A 93 -33.80 25.42 -3.53
N ASN A 94 -33.62 24.75 -2.39
CA ASN A 94 -32.36 24.65 -1.66
C ASN A 94 -32.07 23.19 -1.37
N PRO A 95 -31.18 22.52 -2.15
CA PRO A 95 -30.67 21.24 -1.75
C PRO A 95 -29.90 21.39 -0.44
N ASP A 96 -30.16 20.53 0.52
CA ASP A 96 -29.43 20.47 1.79
C ASP A 96 -28.05 19.88 1.54
N MET A 97 -27.18 20.69 0.97
CA MET A 97 -25.83 20.29 0.61
C MET A 97 -24.95 20.29 1.84
N LYS A 98 -24.39 19.12 2.17
CA LYS A 98 -23.43 18.95 3.24
C LYS A 98 -22.03 18.87 2.67
N ALA A 99 -21.13 19.69 3.18
CA ALA A 99 -19.73 19.64 2.81
C ALA A 99 -19.05 18.49 3.55
N GLY A 100 -18.11 17.83 2.87
CA GLY A 100 -17.29 16.76 3.42
C GLY A 100 -15.84 16.93 3.05
N ILE A 101 -14.97 16.34 3.84
CA ILE A 101 -13.53 16.31 3.64
C ILE A 101 -12.98 14.92 3.97
N THR A 102 -12.02 14.48 3.20
CA THR A 102 -11.28 13.25 3.49
C THR A 102 -9.83 13.58 3.82
N TYR A 103 -9.41 13.18 5.00
CA TYR A 103 -8.01 13.24 5.41
C TYR A 103 -7.34 11.88 5.23
N GLU A 104 -6.08 11.89 4.79
CA GLU A 104 -5.17 10.76 4.91
C GLU A 104 -4.22 11.03 6.07
N LEU A 105 -4.12 10.07 6.98
CA LEU A 105 -3.24 10.10 8.14
C LEU A 105 -2.18 9.04 8.01
N LYS A 106 -0.93 9.42 8.26
CA LYS A 106 0.20 8.49 8.36
C LYS A 106 0.43 8.13 9.83
N MET A 107 0.32 6.86 10.15
CA MET A 107 0.51 6.32 11.49
C MET A 107 1.59 5.25 11.50
N SER A 108 2.20 5.03 12.68
CA SER A 108 3.26 4.02 12.85
C SER A 108 2.79 2.75 13.56
N THR A 109 1.62 2.76 14.19
CA THR A 109 1.11 1.64 14.99
C THR A 109 -0.42 1.56 14.93
N THR A 110 -0.96 0.35 15.06
CA THR A 110 -2.40 0.09 15.21
C THR A 110 -2.98 0.75 16.45
N ARG A 111 -2.21 0.82 17.53
CA ARG A 111 -2.64 1.45 18.79
C ARG A 111 -3.04 2.92 18.60
N LYS A 112 -2.30 3.68 17.78
CA LYS A 112 -2.68 5.07 17.46
C LYS A 112 -4.00 5.15 16.71
N MET A 113 -4.32 4.15 15.90
CA MET A 113 -5.61 4.09 15.22
C MET A 113 -6.74 3.94 16.25
N ASP A 114 -6.59 3.01 17.21
CA ASP A 114 -7.57 2.79 18.26
C ASP A 114 -7.77 4.03 19.14
N GLU A 115 -6.66 4.71 19.50
CA GLU A 115 -6.69 5.96 20.25
C GLU A 115 -7.40 7.09 19.48
N LEU A 116 -7.24 7.14 18.16
CA LEU A 116 -7.94 8.11 17.32
C LEU A 116 -9.43 7.81 17.24
N VAL A 117 -9.78 6.56 16.94
CA VAL A 117 -11.19 6.12 16.80
C VAL A 117 -12.00 6.49 18.05
N GLN A 118 -11.44 6.34 19.25
CA GLN A 118 -12.11 6.71 20.51
C GLN A 118 -12.36 8.22 20.66
N LYS A 119 -11.70 9.06 19.86
CA LYS A 119 -11.81 10.52 19.92
C LYS A 119 -12.57 11.12 18.73
N LEU A 120 -12.97 10.28 17.77
CA LEU A 120 -13.73 10.75 16.60
C LEU A 120 -15.17 11.07 17.01
N ASP A 121 -15.73 12.08 16.36
CA ASP A 121 -17.17 12.36 16.42
C ASP A 121 -17.92 11.38 15.51
N ASP A 122 -18.72 10.50 16.10
CA ASP A 122 -19.47 9.45 15.42
C ASP A 122 -20.48 10.01 14.39
N GLU A 123 -21.04 11.22 14.65
CA GLU A 123 -22.01 11.82 13.73
C GLU A 123 -21.32 12.52 12.55
N ALA A 124 -20.11 13.04 12.76
CA ALA A 124 -19.31 13.68 11.73
C ALA A 124 -18.51 12.68 10.88
N THR A 125 -18.17 11.51 11.44
CA THR A 125 -17.29 10.53 10.77
C THR A 125 -18.10 9.55 9.93
N GLU A 126 -17.99 9.66 8.60
CA GLU A 126 -18.66 8.75 7.68
C GLU A 126 -17.91 7.44 7.46
N ASN A 127 -16.59 7.54 7.33
CA ASN A 127 -15.73 6.40 7.07
C ASN A 127 -14.37 6.55 7.76
N PHE A 128 -13.85 5.42 8.23
CA PHE A 128 -12.50 5.26 8.75
C PHE A 128 -11.96 3.94 8.22
N TYR A 129 -10.92 3.98 7.39
CA TYR A 129 -10.34 2.77 6.81
C TYR A 129 -8.87 2.92 6.46
N ILE A 130 -8.17 1.80 6.48
CA ILE A 130 -6.78 1.75 6.04
C ILE A 130 -6.75 1.78 4.52
N SER A 131 -6.14 2.81 3.95
CA SER A 131 -5.99 2.94 2.50
C SER A 131 -4.82 2.12 1.97
N ARG A 132 -3.69 2.11 2.71
CA ARG A 132 -2.51 1.31 2.40
C ARG A 132 -1.62 1.14 3.62
N VAL A 133 -0.75 0.16 3.54
CA VAL A 133 0.39 0.01 4.45
C VAL A 133 1.67 0.05 3.64
N ASP A 134 2.74 0.58 4.22
CA ASP A 134 4.02 0.77 3.54
C ASP A 134 5.19 0.57 4.52
N HIS A 135 6.40 0.72 4.02
CA HIS A 135 7.61 0.71 4.84
C HIS A 135 8.51 1.87 4.48
N SER A 136 8.98 2.61 5.48
CA SER A 136 9.85 3.79 5.33
C SER A 136 11.11 3.52 4.48
N LYS A 137 11.62 2.26 4.52
CA LYS A 137 12.78 1.81 3.75
C LYS A 137 12.43 0.99 2.51
N LEU A 138 11.21 1.13 1.99
CA LEU A 138 10.76 0.34 0.84
C LEU A 138 11.70 0.46 -0.37
N GLN A 139 12.23 1.65 -0.64
CA GLN A 139 13.14 1.88 -1.76
C GLN A 139 14.50 1.16 -1.57
N GLU A 140 14.99 1.11 -0.33
CA GLU A 140 16.22 0.36 -0.01
C GLU A 140 15.99 -1.15 -0.23
N PHE A 141 14.87 -1.68 0.23
CA PHE A 141 14.52 -3.10 0.03
C PHE A 141 14.35 -3.45 -1.45
N LYS A 142 13.69 -2.59 -2.22
CA LYS A 142 13.59 -2.75 -3.68
C LYS A 142 14.97 -2.82 -4.33
N LYS A 143 15.89 -1.92 -3.95
CA LYS A 143 17.27 -1.94 -4.46
C LYS A 143 18.00 -3.23 -4.08
N GLN A 144 17.88 -3.69 -2.84
CA GLN A 144 18.48 -4.94 -2.39
C GLN A 144 17.93 -6.15 -3.18
N LEU A 145 16.61 -6.22 -3.37
CA LEU A 145 15.98 -7.27 -4.16
C LEU A 145 16.45 -7.29 -5.61
N LYS A 146 16.60 -6.13 -6.25
CA LYS A 146 17.14 -6.02 -7.61
C LYS A 146 18.56 -6.60 -7.70
N ILE A 147 19.42 -6.23 -6.75
CA ILE A 147 20.79 -6.77 -6.70
C ILE A 147 20.77 -8.28 -6.50
N GLN A 148 19.97 -8.78 -5.56
CA GLN A 148 19.87 -10.23 -5.30
C GLN A 148 19.34 -10.99 -6.52
N ALA A 149 18.32 -10.47 -7.20
CA ALA A 149 17.77 -11.10 -8.41
C ALA A 149 18.81 -11.21 -9.53
N VAL A 150 19.64 -10.19 -9.73
CA VAL A 150 20.76 -10.22 -10.71
C VAL A 150 21.79 -11.26 -10.31
N GLN A 151 22.14 -11.36 -9.02
CA GLN A 151 23.06 -12.39 -8.51
C GLN A 151 22.50 -13.79 -8.75
N VAL A 152 21.23 -14.02 -8.44
CA VAL A 152 20.54 -15.30 -8.70
C VAL A 152 20.54 -15.65 -10.18
N ALA A 153 20.31 -14.68 -11.08
CA ALA A 153 20.39 -14.89 -12.54
C ALA A 153 21.81 -15.29 -12.95
N ARG A 154 22.85 -14.63 -12.39
CA ARG A 154 24.26 -14.95 -12.67
C ARG A 154 24.62 -16.36 -12.21
N ASP A 155 24.23 -16.71 -10.99
CA ASP A 155 24.51 -18.05 -10.43
C ASP A 155 23.81 -19.14 -11.26
N LYS A 156 22.57 -18.88 -11.67
CA LYS A 156 21.82 -19.77 -12.56
C LYS A 156 22.52 -19.96 -13.90
N ALA A 157 23.03 -18.88 -14.50
CA ALA A 157 23.79 -18.99 -15.75
C ALA A 157 25.06 -19.83 -15.58
N ASN A 158 25.77 -19.68 -14.45
CA ASN A 158 26.98 -20.43 -14.17
C ASN A 158 26.71 -21.93 -14.09
N TYR A 159 25.81 -22.38 -13.18
CA TYR A 159 25.59 -23.82 -13.02
C TYR A 159 24.94 -24.50 -14.23
N LEU A 160 24.13 -23.75 -15.03
CA LEU A 160 23.57 -24.30 -16.26
C LEU A 160 24.61 -24.42 -17.37
N ALA A 161 25.53 -23.45 -17.49
CA ALA A 161 26.65 -23.53 -18.44
C ALA A 161 27.60 -24.68 -18.07
N GLU A 162 27.92 -24.85 -16.78
CA GLU A 162 28.75 -25.96 -16.30
C GLU A 162 28.14 -27.32 -16.60
N ALA A 163 26.81 -27.46 -16.50
CA ALA A 163 26.10 -28.71 -16.80
C ALA A 163 26.28 -29.19 -18.26
N ILE A 164 26.65 -28.28 -19.17
CA ILE A 164 26.92 -28.59 -20.58
C ILE A 164 28.43 -28.47 -20.93
N ASN A 165 29.28 -28.40 -19.92
CA ASN A 165 30.74 -28.23 -20.03
C ASN A 165 31.15 -26.91 -20.71
N GLU A 166 30.35 -25.87 -20.57
CA GLU A 166 30.64 -24.48 -20.99
C GLU A 166 30.77 -23.56 -19.77
N LYS A 167 31.14 -22.30 -19.99
CA LYS A 167 31.24 -21.28 -18.93
C LYS A 167 30.36 -20.09 -19.27
N ALA A 168 29.66 -19.56 -18.25
CA ALA A 168 28.95 -18.30 -18.43
C ALA A 168 29.97 -17.14 -18.49
N GLY A 169 29.92 -16.37 -19.57
CA GLY A 169 30.73 -15.21 -19.82
C GLY A 169 30.15 -13.91 -19.25
N GLU A 170 30.36 -12.81 -19.97
CA GLU A 170 29.83 -11.48 -19.62
C GLU A 170 28.31 -11.39 -19.82
N ALA A 171 27.65 -10.50 -19.09
CA ALA A 171 26.27 -10.17 -19.31
C ALA A 171 26.15 -9.30 -20.58
N LEU A 172 25.35 -9.77 -21.53
CA LEU A 172 25.07 -9.06 -22.79
C LEU A 172 23.86 -8.16 -22.66
N THR A 173 22.87 -8.60 -21.86
CA THR A 173 21.63 -7.86 -21.62
C THR A 173 21.11 -8.18 -20.22
N ILE A 174 20.62 -7.16 -19.55
CA ILE A 174 19.87 -7.28 -18.30
C ILE A 174 18.57 -6.49 -18.51
N ASN A 175 17.44 -7.18 -18.46
CA ASN A 175 16.13 -6.56 -18.58
C ASN A 175 15.43 -6.56 -17.22
N GLU A 176 15.17 -5.36 -16.71
CA GLU A 176 14.27 -5.17 -15.61
C GLU A 176 12.84 -5.11 -16.15
N PRO A 177 11.89 -5.90 -15.63
CA PRO A 177 10.49 -5.67 -15.92
C PRO A 177 10.12 -4.29 -15.36
N ASN A 178 9.23 -3.58 -16.06
CA ASN A 178 8.69 -2.33 -15.55
C ASN A 178 8.29 -2.53 -14.09
N GLU A 179 8.68 -1.60 -13.20
CA GLU A 179 8.34 -1.68 -11.78
C GLU A 179 6.82 -1.80 -11.63
N VAL A 180 6.32 -3.01 -11.59
CA VAL A 180 5.00 -3.26 -11.07
C VAL A 180 5.13 -2.97 -9.57
N SER A 181 4.59 -1.85 -9.14
CA SER A 181 4.45 -1.57 -7.73
C SER A 181 3.61 -2.69 -7.14
N ILE A 182 4.26 -3.68 -6.55
CA ILE A 182 3.59 -4.74 -5.79
C ILE A 182 3.21 -4.07 -4.47
N TYR A 183 2.11 -3.33 -4.50
CA TYR A 183 1.45 -2.96 -3.27
C TYR A 183 0.75 -4.21 -2.78
N PRO A 184 1.08 -4.72 -1.60
CA PRO A 184 0.27 -5.73 -0.98
C PRO A 184 -1.12 -5.12 -0.81
N GLN A 185 -2.07 -5.67 -1.51
CA GLN A 185 -3.48 -5.35 -1.27
C GLN A 185 -3.72 -5.68 0.21
N PRO A 186 -4.14 -4.73 1.06
CA PRO A 186 -4.59 -5.08 2.38
C PRO A 186 -5.74 -6.07 2.19
N MET A 187 -5.53 -7.32 2.52
CA MET A 187 -6.66 -8.22 2.72
C MET A 187 -7.43 -7.63 3.88
N TYR A 188 -8.55 -7.00 3.60
CA TYR A 188 -9.52 -6.62 4.60
C TYR A 188 -9.89 -7.89 5.35
N ALA A 189 -9.22 -8.14 6.47
CA ALA A 189 -9.76 -9.04 7.46
C ALA A 189 -11.08 -8.39 7.85
N ASN A 190 -12.19 -8.98 7.40
CA ASN A 190 -13.52 -8.65 7.90
C ASN A 190 -13.44 -8.87 9.41
N MET A 191 -13.09 -7.84 10.16
CA MET A 191 -13.29 -7.80 11.59
C MET A 191 -14.81 -7.74 11.80
N ARG A 192 -15.47 -8.89 11.66
CA ARG A 192 -16.72 -9.11 12.36
C ARG A 192 -16.34 -9.05 13.83
N VAL A 193 -16.65 -7.94 14.45
CA VAL A 193 -16.79 -7.87 15.91
C VAL A 193 -17.93 -8.84 16.23
N MET A 194 -17.59 -10.10 16.47
CA MET A 194 -18.48 -11.03 17.14
C MET A 194 -18.62 -10.49 18.57
N GLY A 195 -19.79 -9.90 18.84
CA GLY A 195 -20.21 -9.59 20.20
C GLY A 195 -20.06 -10.84 21.05
N MET A 196 -19.03 -10.89 21.88
CA MET A 196 -18.95 -11.82 22.97
C MET A 196 -20.03 -11.40 23.98
N GLN A 197 -21.15 -12.13 23.94
CA GLN A 197 -22.04 -12.18 25.10
C GLN A 197 -21.19 -12.65 26.30
N ALA A 198 -21.03 -11.77 27.25
CA ALA A 198 -20.43 -12.09 28.54
C ALA A 198 -21.31 -13.17 29.20
N MET A 199 -20.83 -14.40 29.29
CA MET A 199 -21.26 -15.35 30.29
C MET A 199 -20.51 -15.02 31.59
N ASP A 200 -21.26 -14.54 32.52
CA ASP A 200 -20.92 -14.38 33.93
C ASP A 200 -20.50 -15.74 34.51
N ALA A 201 -19.21 -15.89 34.82
CA ALA A 201 -18.72 -16.92 35.74
C ALA A 201 -17.48 -16.38 36.44
N GLY A 202 -17.60 -16.14 37.73
CA GLY A 202 -16.59 -15.56 38.63
C GLY A 202 -15.26 -16.30 38.62
N GLY A 203 -14.19 -15.53 38.58
CA GLY A 203 -12.81 -16.00 38.73
C GLY A 203 -11.87 -14.83 38.49
N GLY A 204 -11.22 -14.31 39.55
CA GLY A 204 -10.22 -13.26 39.49
C GLY A 204 -9.00 -13.69 38.66
N GLY A 205 -8.98 -13.30 37.40
CA GLY A 205 -7.84 -13.38 36.50
C GLY A 205 -7.38 -11.97 36.18
N GLN A 206 -6.07 -11.73 36.31
CA GLN A 206 -5.43 -10.54 35.78
C GLN A 206 -5.84 -10.33 34.32
N PRO A 207 -6.02 -9.09 33.84
CA PRO A 207 -6.29 -8.84 32.43
C PRO A 207 -5.11 -9.39 31.63
N GLU A 208 -5.32 -10.51 30.93
CA GLU A 208 -4.39 -10.99 29.93
C GLU A 208 -4.20 -9.86 28.91
N SER A 209 -2.94 -9.47 28.72
CA SER A 209 -2.57 -8.52 27.68
C SER A 209 -3.15 -9.02 26.36
N THR A 210 -4.08 -8.30 25.77
CA THR A 210 -4.60 -8.59 24.44
C THR A 210 -3.39 -8.78 23.50
N PRO A 211 -3.32 -9.92 22.78
CA PRO A 211 -2.20 -10.15 21.88
C PRO A 211 -2.11 -8.98 20.90
N ASN A 212 -0.93 -8.39 20.79
CA ASN A 212 -0.66 -7.33 19.81
C ASN A 212 -0.70 -7.96 18.41
N ILE A 213 -1.87 -7.97 17.80
CA ILE A 213 -2.06 -8.46 16.43
C ILE A 213 -1.64 -7.35 15.50
N ASP A 214 -0.46 -7.50 14.93
CA ASP A 214 0.13 -6.55 14.01
C ASP A 214 -0.23 -6.90 12.54
N PHE A 215 0.07 -5.97 11.62
CA PHE A 215 -0.19 -6.18 10.20
C PHE A 215 0.60 -7.37 9.66
N LYS A 216 -0.02 -8.08 8.72
CA LYS A 216 0.67 -9.11 7.95
C LYS A 216 1.89 -8.51 7.24
N LYS A 217 3.00 -9.25 7.24
CA LYS A 217 4.21 -8.86 6.53
C LYS A 217 3.94 -8.55 5.06
N LEU A 218 4.61 -7.53 4.55
CA LEU A 218 4.63 -7.20 3.14
C LEU A 218 5.55 -8.18 2.42
N LYS A 219 5.05 -8.88 1.42
CA LYS A 219 5.88 -9.73 0.58
C LYS A 219 6.32 -8.93 -0.65
N LEU A 220 7.60 -8.67 -0.74
CA LEU A 220 8.24 -8.04 -1.89
C LEU A 220 8.85 -9.11 -2.76
N LYS A 221 8.63 -9.03 -4.08
CA LYS A 221 9.20 -9.95 -5.07
C LYS A 221 9.70 -9.15 -6.25
N PHE A 222 10.87 -9.51 -6.72
CA PHE A 222 11.45 -8.93 -7.93
C PHE A 222 12.02 -10.01 -8.84
N GLU A 223 11.82 -9.85 -10.15
CA GLU A 223 12.33 -10.75 -11.17
C GLU A 223 13.11 -9.96 -12.22
N VAL A 224 14.21 -10.51 -12.66
CA VAL A 224 15.04 -9.95 -13.73
C VAL A 224 15.36 -11.04 -14.76
N THR A 225 15.43 -10.68 -16.03
CA THR A 225 15.90 -11.56 -17.10
C THR A 225 17.26 -11.07 -17.58
N ALA A 226 18.21 -12.00 -17.70
CA ALA A 226 19.56 -11.69 -18.16
C ALA A 226 20.03 -12.67 -19.23
N VAL A 227 20.77 -12.14 -20.20
CA VAL A 227 21.43 -12.91 -21.27
C VAL A 227 22.92 -12.83 -21.05
N PHE A 228 23.58 -13.97 -20.97
CA PHE A 228 25.03 -14.08 -20.84
C PHE A 228 25.63 -14.77 -22.07
N ALA A 229 26.86 -14.37 -22.43
CA ALA A 229 27.64 -15.10 -23.41
C ALA A 229 28.03 -16.47 -22.87
N LEU A 230 28.09 -17.51 -23.70
CA LEU A 230 28.71 -18.81 -23.39
C LEU A 230 30.12 -18.87 -23.98
N LYS A 231 31.05 -19.41 -23.21
CA LYS A 231 32.47 -19.60 -23.55
C LYS A 231 32.87 -21.06 -23.39
#